data_11e48b7634cf29a7aeafc3392bd0963f
#
_entry.id   11e48b7634cf29a7aeafc3392bd0963f
#
_cell.length_a   1.000
_cell.length_b   1.000
_cell.length_c   1.000
_cell.angle_alpha   90.00
_cell.angle_beta   90.00
_cell.angle_gamma   90.00
#
_symmetry.space_group_name_H-M   'P 1'
#
loop_
_entity.id
_entity.type
_entity.pdbx_description
1 polymer ?
#
loop_
_entity_poly.entity_id
_entity_poly.type
_entity_poly.pdbx_seq_one_letter_code
_entity_poly.pdbx_strand_id
1 'polypeptide(L)'
;MRFAKRLTSFLLAIAILFFGITPDASYAAVAWPTNIDIAAEGGILMDANSGAILYAKNIHTPYYPASITKILTALIIIENCDLNDTLTFSHNAIFNVEGNSSSAGFDVGDKITVKDALYALLLKSANESANALAEYYAGSI
;
A
#
# COMPACT_ATOMS: atom_id res chain seq x y z
N MET A 1 -31.74 -52.68 33.10
CA MET A 1 -31.28 -51.49 33.87
C MET A 1 -29.79 -51.17 33.76
N ARG A 2 -28.86 -52.14 33.78
CA ARG A 2 -27.40 -51.83 33.72
C ARG A 2 -26.91 -51.29 32.36
N PHE A 3 -27.51 -51.72 31.23
CA PHE A 3 -27.14 -51.28 29.92
C PHE A 3 -27.54 -49.81 29.64
N ALA A 4 -28.75 -49.43 30.02
CA ALA A 4 -29.23 -48.04 29.87
C ALA A 4 -28.36 -47.05 30.66
N LYS A 5 -27.95 -47.39 31.89
CA LYS A 5 -27.06 -46.53 32.69
C LYS A 5 -25.66 -46.37 32.10
N ARG A 6 -25.12 -47.40 31.43
CA ARG A 6 -23.83 -47.32 30.72
C ARG A 6 -23.92 -46.45 29.47
N LEU A 7 -25.03 -46.55 28.74
CA LEU A 7 -25.27 -45.75 27.55
C LEU A 7 -25.44 -44.27 27.89
N THR A 8 -26.19 -43.95 28.96
CA THR A 8 -26.34 -42.55 29.42
C THR A 8 -25.03 -41.94 29.90
N SER A 9 -24.21 -42.72 30.63
CA SER A 9 -22.89 -42.23 31.06
C SER A 9 -21.93 -41.98 29.88
N PHE A 10 -21.98 -42.82 28.85
CA PHE A 10 -21.16 -42.66 27.66
C PHE A 10 -21.60 -41.44 26.83
N LEU A 11 -22.89 -41.21 26.67
CA LEU A 11 -23.43 -40.04 26.00
C LEU A 11 -23.12 -38.74 26.76
N LEU A 12 -23.17 -38.77 28.08
CA LEU A 12 -22.80 -37.64 28.94
C LEU A 12 -21.29 -37.30 28.81
N ALA A 13 -20.43 -38.31 28.75
CA ALA A 13 -18.99 -38.12 28.56
C ALA A 13 -18.66 -37.51 27.18
N ILE A 14 -19.37 -37.97 26.15
CA ILE A 14 -19.25 -37.39 24.80
C ILE A 14 -19.73 -35.93 24.79
N ALA A 15 -20.85 -35.61 25.42
CA ALA A 15 -21.35 -34.25 25.53
C ALA A 15 -20.36 -33.31 26.23
N ILE A 16 -19.74 -33.78 27.32
CA ILE A 16 -18.69 -32.98 28.01
C ILE A 16 -17.46 -32.77 27.13
N LEU A 17 -17.06 -33.77 26.34
CA LEU A 17 -15.95 -33.64 25.38
C LEU A 17 -16.23 -32.65 24.25
N PHE A 18 -17.47 -32.55 23.79
CA PHE A 18 -17.82 -31.63 22.69
C PHE A 18 -18.23 -30.23 23.16
N PHE A 19 -18.74 -30.07 24.37
CA PHE A 19 -19.18 -28.78 24.92
C PHE A 19 -18.19 -28.16 25.91
N GLY A 20 -17.17 -28.90 26.35
CA GLY A 20 -16.25 -28.46 27.41
C GLY A 20 -14.94 -27.80 26.94
N ILE A 21 -14.66 -27.79 25.66
CA ILE A 21 -13.41 -27.21 25.15
C ILE A 21 -13.73 -26.23 24.01
N THR A 22 -14.27 -25.07 24.37
CA THR A 22 -14.00 -23.89 23.54
C THR A 22 -12.64 -23.38 24.00
N PRO A 23 -11.58 -23.44 23.17
CA PRO A 23 -10.41 -22.66 23.47
C PRO A 23 -10.85 -21.22 23.42
N ASP A 24 -10.98 -20.56 24.55
CA ASP A 24 -10.91 -19.10 24.58
C ASP A 24 -9.52 -18.77 24.05
N ALA A 25 -9.45 -18.47 22.75
CA ALA A 25 -8.31 -17.81 22.18
C ALA A 25 -8.24 -16.44 22.87
N SER A 26 -7.65 -16.43 24.06
CA SER A 26 -7.26 -15.20 24.72
C SER A 26 -6.18 -14.57 23.85
N TYR A 27 -6.60 -13.85 22.83
CA TYR A 27 -5.73 -12.89 22.17
C TYR A 27 -5.42 -11.87 23.26
N ALA A 28 -4.21 -11.95 23.82
CA ALA A 28 -3.67 -10.86 24.60
C ALA A 28 -3.78 -9.63 23.69
N ALA A 29 -4.73 -8.75 23.99
CA ALA A 29 -4.84 -7.49 23.30
C ALA A 29 -3.52 -6.77 23.54
N VAL A 30 -2.66 -6.74 22.54
CA VAL A 30 -1.45 -5.93 22.59
C VAL A 30 -1.94 -4.50 22.77
N ALA A 31 -1.71 -3.95 23.96
CA ALA A 31 -2.05 -2.57 24.24
C ALA A 31 -1.10 -1.69 23.43
N TRP A 32 -1.53 -1.28 22.25
CA TRP A 32 -0.82 -0.31 21.44
C TRP A 32 -0.80 1.04 22.16
N PRO A 33 0.30 1.80 22.08
CA PRO A 33 0.34 3.14 22.65
C PRO A 33 -0.79 3.98 22.03
N THR A 34 -1.69 4.49 22.87
CA THR A 34 -2.84 5.29 22.42
C THR A 34 -2.57 6.78 22.44
N ASN A 35 -1.41 7.21 22.95
CA ASN A 35 -1.04 8.61 23.15
C ASN A 35 0.01 9.10 22.14
N ILE A 36 0.11 8.46 20.96
CA ILE A 36 0.97 8.94 19.89
C ILE A 36 0.26 10.10 19.20
N ASP A 37 0.84 11.29 19.27
CA ASP A 37 0.41 12.44 18.48
C ASP A 37 1.44 12.73 17.38
N ILE A 38 0.95 12.97 16.16
CA ILE A 38 1.75 13.38 15.02
C ILE A 38 1.32 14.76 14.55
N ALA A 39 2.27 15.58 14.11
CA ALA A 39 2.00 16.94 13.63
C ALA A 39 1.18 16.97 12.32
N ALA A 40 1.17 15.87 11.54
CA ALA A 40 0.38 15.77 10.34
C ALA A 40 -1.12 15.77 10.65
N GLU A 41 -1.93 16.35 9.75
CA GLU A 41 -3.40 16.38 9.88
C GLU A 41 -4.02 14.98 9.73
N GLY A 42 -3.43 14.12 8.91
CA GLY A 42 -3.82 12.73 8.73
C GLY A 42 -2.61 11.81 8.73
N GLY A 43 -2.80 10.54 9.09
CA GLY A 43 -1.73 9.55 9.07
C GLY A 43 -2.23 8.15 9.31
N ILE A 44 -1.54 7.18 8.72
CA ILE A 44 -1.80 5.76 8.91
C ILE A 44 -0.48 5.02 9.05
N LEU A 45 -0.42 4.08 9.98
CA LEU A 45 0.63 3.07 10.07
C LEU A 45 -0.02 1.70 9.94
N MET A 46 0.49 0.89 9.03
CA MET A 46 -0.05 -0.43 8.74
C MET A 46 1.06 -1.47 8.74
N ASP A 47 0.79 -2.64 9.27
CA ASP A 47 1.66 -3.80 9.08
C ASP A 47 1.58 -4.29 7.63
N ALA A 48 2.73 -4.37 6.95
CA ALA A 48 2.79 -4.67 5.53
C ALA A 48 2.40 -6.11 5.18
N ASN A 49 2.50 -7.04 6.13
CA ASN A 49 2.20 -8.46 5.88
C ASN A 49 0.73 -8.80 6.15
N SER A 50 0.19 -8.28 7.24
CA SER A 50 -1.18 -8.59 7.70
C SER A 50 -2.22 -7.56 7.25
N GLY A 51 -1.81 -6.35 6.85
CA GLY A 51 -2.70 -5.23 6.59
C GLY A 51 -3.31 -4.62 7.85
N ALA A 52 -2.89 -5.06 9.06
CA ALA A 52 -3.42 -4.54 10.30
C ALA A 52 -3.04 -3.07 10.49
N ILE A 53 -4.02 -2.22 10.80
CA ILE A 53 -3.81 -0.81 11.10
C ILE A 53 -3.31 -0.69 12.53
N LEU A 54 -2.08 -0.21 12.71
CA LEU A 54 -1.43 -0.02 14.00
C LEU A 54 -1.65 1.38 14.56
N TYR A 55 -1.84 2.37 13.68
CA TYR A 55 -2.15 3.76 14.02
C TYR A 55 -3.02 4.38 12.93
N ALA A 56 -3.97 5.22 13.32
CA ALA A 56 -4.86 5.91 12.40
C ALA A 56 -5.21 7.30 12.96
N LYS A 57 -5.03 8.33 12.14
CA LYS A 57 -5.47 9.71 12.41
C LYS A 57 -6.15 10.24 11.15
N ASN A 58 -7.45 10.53 11.23
CA ASN A 58 -8.25 11.12 10.15
C ASN A 58 -8.15 10.39 8.79
N ILE A 59 -8.03 9.06 8.81
CA ILE A 59 -7.75 8.25 7.60
C ILE A 59 -8.86 8.24 6.56
N HIS A 60 -10.06 8.71 6.92
CA HIS A 60 -11.22 8.83 6.01
C HIS A 60 -11.49 10.26 5.56
N THR A 61 -10.67 11.21 6.00
CA THR A 61 -10.78 12.61 5.58
C THR A 61 -10.11 12.78 4.22
N PRO A 62 -10.78 13.39 3.22
CA PRO A 62 -10.16 13.70 1.94
C PRO A 62 -9.06 14.74 2.10
N TYR A 63 -7.89 14.45 1.53
CA TYR A 63 -6.74 15.35 1.47
C TYR A 63 -6.23 15.46 0.04
N TYR A 64 -5.52 16.55 -0.27
CA TYR A 64 -4.72 16.63 -1.48
C TYR A 64 -3.45 15.78 -1.31
N PRO A 65 -3.29 14.70 -2.09
CA PRO A 65 -2.18 13.75 -1.87
C PRO A 65 -0.82 14.32 -2.31
N ALA A 66 -0.80 15.38 -3.10
CA ALA A 66 0.42 15.94 -3.65
C ALA A 66 1.30 14.82 -4.29
N SER A 67 2.60 14.82 -4.03
CA SER A 67 3.53 13.84 -4.61
C SER A 67 3.34 12.39 -4.12
N ILE A 68 2.51 12.14 -3.13
CA ILE A 68 2.15 10.75 -2.74
C ILE A 68 1.46 10.03 -3.92
N THR A 69 0.78 10.75 -4.81
CA THR A 69 0.22 10.21 -6.06
C THR A 69 1.24 9.45 -6.90
N LYS A 70 2.51 9.83 -6.87
CA LYS A 70 3.59 9.18 -7.63
C LYS A 70 3.85 7.73 -7.22
N ILE A 71 3.45 7.33 -6.02
CA ILE A 71 3.49 5.93 -5.57
C ILE A 71 2.56 5.08 -6.45
N LEU A 72 1.36 5.58 -6.74
CA LEU A 72 0.43 4.87 -7.63
C LEU A 72 0.95 4.82 -9.06
N THR A 73 1.51 5.92 -9.57
CA THR A 73 2.16 5.94 -10.89
C THR A 73 3.27 4.88 -10.95
N ALA A 74 4.15 4.84 -9.95
CA ALA A 74 5.25 3.88 -9.90
C ALA A 74 4.73 2.44 -9.85
N LEU A 75 3.69 2.16 -9.07
CA LEU A 75 3.09 0.83 -8.97
C LEU A 75 2.58 0.35 -10.34
N ILE A 76 1.81 1.19 -11.04
CA ILE A 76 1.27 0.87 -12.38
C ILE A 76 2.41 0.54 -13.35
N ILE A 77 3.46 1.34 -13.36
CA ILE A 77 4.61 1.15 -14.25
C ILE A 77 5.36 -0.14 -13.92
N ILE A 78 5.62 -0.41 -12.64
CA ILE A 78 6.35 -1.62 -12.21
C ILE A 78 5.56 -2.90 -12.55
N GLU A 79 4.24 -2.87 -12.47
CA GLU A 79 3.39 -4.02 -12.74
C GLU A 79 3.17 -4.29 -14.24
N ASN A 80 3.36 -3.28 -15.12
CA ASN A 80 2.92 -3.37 -16.51
C ASN A 80 4.01 -3.11 -17.55
N CYS A 81 5.21 -2.66 -17.16
CA CYS A 81 6.26 -2.25 -18.09
C CYS A 81 7.56 -3.03 -17.87
N ASP A 82 8.37 -3.20 -18.93
CA ASP A 82 9.75 -3.66 -18.79
C ASP A 82 10.63 -2.51 -18.26
N LEU A 83 11.23 -2.72 -17.10
CA LEU A 83 12.06 -1.71 -16.44
C LEU A 83 13.36 -1.40 -17.21
N ASN A 84 13.78 -2.27 -18.14
CA ASN A 84 14.97 -2.09 -18.97
C ASN A 84 14.67 -1.38 -20.29
N ASP A 85 13.39 -1.22 -20.64
CA ASP A 85 13.00 -0.46 -21.81
C ASP A 85 13.46 0.99 -21.70
N THR A 86 13.70 1.61 -22.86
CA THR A 86 14.10 3.00 -22.96
C THR A 86 12.91 3.88 -23.30
N LEU A 87 12.63 4.86 -22.47
CA LEU A 87 11.69 5.94 -22.77
C LEU A 87 12.43 7.20 -23.24
N THR A 88 11.72 8.05 -23.98
CA THR A 88 12.24 9.34 -24.47
C THR A 88 11.37 10.46 -23.91
N PHE A 89 11.98 11.51 -23.39
CA PHE A 89 11.25 12.68 -22.91
C PHE A 89 10.73 13.49 -24.09
N SER A 90 9.42 13.54 -24.25
CA SER A 90 8.75 14.38 -25.24
C SER A 90 8.74 15.86 -24.82
N HIS A 91 8.39 16.74 -25.76
CA HIS A 91 8.11 18.14 -25.44
C HIS A 91 6.99 18.27 -24.40
N ASN A 92 5.93 17.47 -24.50
CA ASN A 92 4.83 17.50 -23.54
C ASN A 92 5.27 17.03 -22.17
N ALA A 93 6.07 15.95 -22.08
CA ALA A 93 6.58 15.47 -20.80
C ALA A 93 7.36 16.56 -20.04
N ILE A 94 8.16 17.35 -20.76
CA ILE A 94 9.00 18.40 -20.16
C ILE A 94 8.21 19.67 -19.83
N PHE A 95 7.36 20.14 -20.74
CA PHE A 95 6.73 21.46 -20.60
C PHE A 95 5.32 21.45 -20.03
N ASN A 96 4.66 20.29 -19.97
CA ASN A 96 3.34 20.19 -19.35
C ASN A 96 3.47 19.88 -17.84
N VAL A 97 4.26 20.67 -17.15
CA VAL A 97 4.44 20.62 -15.69
C VAL A 97 4.13 21.99 -15.10
N GLU A 98 3.61 22.02 -13.88
CA GLU A 98 3.36 23.30 -13.19
C GLU A 98 4.67 24.01 -12.89
N GLY A 99 4.69 25.33 -13.04
CA GLY A 99 5.85 26.15 -12.71
C GLY A 99 6.27 25.96 -11.24
N ASN A 100 7.59 25.91 -11.01
CA ASN A 100 8.22 25.63 -9.71
C ASN A 100 7.95 24.21 -9.15
N SER A 101 7.45 23.28 -9.96
CA SER A 101 7.32 21.89 -9.55
C SER A 101 8.67 21.16 -9.54
N SER A 102 8.75 20.08 -8.76
CA SER A 102 9.99 19.28 -8.67
C SER A 102 10.37 18.67 -10.00
N SER A 103 11.65 18.79 -10.37
CA SER A 103 12.23 18.29 -11.61
C SER A 103 13.58 17.60 -11.33
N ALA A 104 13.94 16.63 -12.14
CA ALA A 104 15.26 16.02 -12.19
C ALA A 104 16.19 16.68 -13.22
N GLY A 105 15.66 17.61 -14.03
CA GLY A 105 16.42 18.41 -14.99
C GLY A 105 16.65 17.72 -16.33
N PHE A 106 15.72 16.90 -16.77
CA PHE A 106 15.75 16.30 -18.10
C PHE A 106 15.34 17.30 -19.18
N ASP A 107 15.90 17.13 -20.38
CA ASP A 107 15.59 17.90 -21.56
C ASP A 107 14.79 17.08 -22.60
N VAL A 108 14.17 17.81 -23.55
CA VAL A 108 13.45 17.17 -24.67
C VAL A 108 14.41 16.32 -25.51
N GLY A 109 14.05 15.06 -25.69
CA GLY A 109 14.85 14.10 -26.45
C GLY A 109 15.79 13.25 -25.60
N ASP A 110 15.93 13.55 -24.30
CA ASP A 110 16.68 12.68 -23.38
C ASP A 110 16.10 11.27 -23.36
N LYS A 111 17.00 10.30 -23.23
CA LYS A 111 16.64 8.88 -23.21
C LYS A 111 17.22 8.21 -21.98
N ILE A 112 16.35 7.57 -21.19
CA ILE A 112 16.75 6.79 -20.01
C ILE A 112 15.94 5.51 -19.93
N THR A 113 16.34 4.60 -19.06
CA THR A 113 15.54 3.40 -18.81
C THR A 113 14.27 3.75 -18.01
N VAL A 114 13.23 2.95 -18.16
CA VAL A 114 12.01 3.02 -17.31
C VAL A 114 12.39 2.98 -15.83
N LYS A 115 13.36 2.14 -15.47
CA LYS A 115 13.90 2.03 -14.11
C LYS A 115 14.50 3.36 -13.63
N ASP A 116 15.31 4.03 -14.43
CA ASP A 116 15.93 5.30 -14.03
C ASP A 116 14.89 6.41 -13.93
N ALA A 117 13.88 6.41 -14.82
CA ALA A 117 12.74 7.31 -14.72
C ALA A 117 11.94 7.12 -13.43
N LEU A 118 11.78 5.87 -12.95
CA LEU A 118 11.17 5.59 -11.65
C LEU A 118 12.03 6.10 -10.48
N TYR A 119 13.36 6.00 -10.57
CA TYR A 119 14.23 6.62 -9.57
C TYR A 119 14.09 8.15 -9.56
N ALA A 120 14.06 8.80 -10.71
CA ALA A 120 13.81 10.24 -10.80
C ALA A 120 12.43 10.62 -10.25
N LEU A 121 11.40 9.84 -10.58
CA LEU A 121 10.04 9.99 -10.08
C LEU A 121 9.98 9.96 -8.54
N LEU A 122 10.58 8.95 -7.93
CA LEU A 122 10.41 8.69 -6.50
C LEU A 122 11.43 9.44 -5.63
N LEU A 123 12.68 9.59 -6.08
CA LEU A 123 13.74 10.21 -5.28
C LEU A 123 13.79 11.74 -5.43
N LYS A 124 13.47 12.24 -6.63
CA LYS A 124 13.45 13.69 -6.94
C LYS A 124 12.04 14.24 -7.03
N SER A 125 11.04 13.37 -6.96
CA SER A 125 9.65 13.77 -7.20
C SER A 125 9.46 14.44 -8.58
N ALA A 126 10.25 14.03 -9.59
CA ALA A 126 10.29 14.64 -10.90
C ALA A 126 8.94 14.54 -11.63
N ASN A 127 8.33 15.67 -11.96
CA ASN A 127 7.04 15.71 -12.63
C ASN A 127 7.15 15.37 -14.10
N GLU A 128 8.21 15.80 -14.77
CA GLU A 128 8.52 15.43 -16.16
C GLU A 128 8.72 13.92 -16.31
N SER A 129 9.28 13.25 -15.29
CA SER A 129 9.40 11.79 -15.28
C SER A 129 8.04 11.12 -15.14
N ALA A 130 7.11 11.68 -14.34
CA ALA A 130 5.74 11.17 -14.26
C ALA A 130 5.05 11.24 -15.62
N ASN A 131 5.19 12.38 -16.31
CA ASN A 131 4.62 12.59 -17.65
C ASN A 131 5.23 11.62 -18.67
N ALA A 132 6.54 11.48 -18.70
CA ALA A 132 7.23 10.58 -19.63
C ALA A 132 6.85 9.11 -19.42
N LEU A 133 6.69 8.69 -18.16
CA LEU A 133 6.21 7.34 -17.82
C LEU A 133 4.75 7.13 -18.23
N ALA A 134 3.89 8.15 -18.07
CA ALA A 134 2.51 8.09 -18.52
C ALA A 134 2.41 8.00 -20.05
N GLU A 135 3.18 8.80 -20.78
CA GLU A 135 3.25 8.72 -22.24
C GLU A 135 3.77 7.37 -22.72
N TYR A 136 4.80 6.83 -22.06
CA TYR A 136 5.36 5.52 -22.39
C TYR A 136 4.34 4.41 -22.23
N TYR A 137 3.58 4.39 -21.13
CA TYR A 137 2.62 3.33 -20.83
C TYR A 137 1.27 3.51 -21.54
N ALA A 138 0.71 4.73 -21.49
CA ALA A 138 -0.65 5.00 -21.96
C ALA A 138 -0.71 5.72 -23.33
N GLY A 139 0.43 6.17 -23.85
CA GLY A 139 0.49 6.93 -25.12
C GLY A 139 0.14 8.41 -24.99
N SER A 140 -0.26 8.88 -23.81
CA SER A 140 -0.56 10.28 -23.53
C SER A 140 -0.45 10.59 -22.04
N ILE A 141 -0.41 11.86 -21.72
CA ILE A 141 -0.50 12.39 -20.35
C ILE A 141 -1.97 12.60 -19.99
#